data_2405dc16462219631c7dbf0ea86c4faa
#
_entry.id   2405dc16462219631c7dbf0ea86c4faa
#
_cell.length_a   1.000
_cell.length_b   1.000
_cell.length_c   1.000
_cell.angle_alpha   90.00
_cell.angle_beta   90.00
_cell.angle_gamma   90.00
#
_symmetry.space_group_name_H-M   'P 1'
#
loop_
_entity.id
_entity.type
_entity.pdbx_description
1 polymer ?
#
loop_
_entity_poly.entity_id
_entity_poly.type
_entity_poly.pdbx_seq_one_letter_code
_entity_poly.pdbx_strand_id
1 'polypeptide(L)'
;MDDKCDSVKRSIVTVGTQKRLDIRNYSGGRLRRFESYPYSEKGVPGVMTEIYSEEGNRIEKSMYDYHSGRMISLRMYSNTGADVKKLEFAEYTNMKADSCNKQLDSGKGRYTDNQNKLSVRWKKGELALLNSPAKEDEDGFIKWYYDGYQSDYGLHFFHYSGFESWGYFVMSDVTGEVYEYRSIDTPLFCGKSGLFLVVDENPYKEECYVRVYKMLPEGRLAEVAALNRGGGDYFEVDLDDFVWVGESSFIANKKTSEDELQCDFYGGCSDSCLEEYRKCGYLQIDEDSWGYVRVDLRPDALQTKQELPSSLEAINEMNAWVKSL
;
A
#
# COMPACT_ATOMS: atom_id res chain seq x y z
N MET A 1 19.28 -11.58 -21.06
CA MET A 1 18.18 -11.94 -20.14
C MET A 1 16.97 -12.09 -21.03
N ASP A 2 16.42 -13.29 -21.11
CA ASP A 2 15.26 -13.53 -21.97
C ASP A 2 14.04 -12.85 -21.34
N ASP A 3 13.57 -11.80 -21.98
CA ASP A 3 12.25 -11.23 -21.75
C ASP A 3 11.22 -12.33 -22.00
N LYS A 4 10.82 -13.02 -20.95
CA LYS A 4 9.69 -13.93 -21.03
C LYS A 4 8.45 -13.07 -21.22
N CYS A 5 8.01 -12.96 -22.46
CA CYS A 5 6.75 -12.32 -22.81
C CYS A 5 5.63 -12.83 -21.90
N ASP A 6 4.97 -11.93 -21.24
CA ASP A 6 3.73 -12.19 -20.55
C ASP A 6 2.71 -12.70 -21.56
N SER A 7 1.93 -13.68 -21.19
CA SER A 7 0.96 -14.28 -22.10
C SER A 7 -0.46 -14.14 -21.57
N VAL A 8 -1.35 -13.68 -22.43
CA VAL A 8 -2.78 -13.64 -22.15
C VAL A 8 -3.47 -14.79 -22.88
N LYS A 9 -4.15 -15.65 -22.12
CA LYS A 9 -4.97 -16.73 -22.67
C LYS A 9 -6.44 -16.41 -22.51
N ARG A 10 -7.18 -16.47 -23.63
CA ARG A 10 -8.63 -16.29 -23.66
C ARG A 10 -9.30 -17.59 -24.04
N SER A 11 -10.39 -17.95 -23.37
CA SER A 11 -11.15 -19.14 -23.67
C SER A 11 -12.64 -18.90 -23.42
N ILE A 12 -13.48 -19.38 -24.36
CA ILE A 12 -14.93 -19.42 -24.13
C ILE A 12 -15.25 -20.76 -23.48
N VAL A 13 -15.85 -20.71 -22.30
CA VAL A 13 -16.24 -21.88 -21.52
C VAL A 13 -17.77 -21.93 -21.46
N THR A 14 -18.34 -23.10 -21.69
CA THR A 14 -19.80 -23.31 -21.55
C THR A 14 -20.08 -23.86 -20.16
N VAL A 15 -20.89 -23.16 -19.38
CA VAL A 15 -21.35 -23.57 -18.05
C VAL A 15 -22.87 -23.68 -18.10
N GLY A 16 -23.39 -24.90 -18.14
CA GLY A 16 -24.80 -25.15 -18.41
C GLY A 16 -25.20 -24.65 -19.81
N THR A 17 -26.13 -23.72 -19.85
CA THR A 17 -26.60 -23.07 -21.11
C THR A 17 -25.88 -21.75 -21.40
N GLN A 18 -25.06 -21.25 -20.50
CA GLN A 18 -24.40 -19.96 -20.64
C GLN A 18 -22.97 -20.10 -21.15
N LYS A 19 -22.59 -19.20 -22.06
CA LYS A 19 -21.19 -19.02 -22.47
C LYS A 19 -20.53 -17.97 -21.60
N ARG A 20 -19.33 -18.27 -21.15
CA ARG A 20 -18.51 -17.43 -20.30
C ARG A 20 -17.16 -17.21 -20.95
N LEU A 21 -16.66 -15.98 -20.96
CA LEU A 21 -15.29 -15.68 -21.35
C LEU A 21 -14.38 -15.73 -20.12
N ASP A 22 -13.36 -16.55 -20.18
CA ASP A 22 -12.31 -16.64 -19.19
C ASP A 22 -11.03 -16.03 -19.76
N ILE A 23 -10.43 -15.08 -19.04
CA ILE A 23 -9.14 -14.47 -19.36
C ILE A 23 -8.15 -14.84 -18.28
N ARG A 24 -6.95 -15.26 -18.67
CA ARG A 24 -5.86 -15.62 -17.78
C ARG A 24 -4.60 -14.88 -18.20
N ASN A 25 -4.11 -14.03 -17.33
CA ASN A 25 -2.86 -13.29 -17.50
C ASN A 25 -1.74 -14.02 -16.76
N TYR A 26 -0.62 -14.21 -17.43
CA TYR A 26 0.54 -14.91 -16.90
C TYR A 26 1.78 -14.01 -16.97
N SER A 27 2.54 -13.98 -15.86
CA SER A 27 3.87 -13.40 -15.82
C SER A 27 4.88 -14.44 -15.34
N GLY A 28 6.03 -14.52 -15.98
CA GLY A 28 7.02 -15.54 -15.68
C GLY A 28 6.51 -16.97 -15.81
N GLY A 29 5.47 -17.21 -16.63
CA GLY A 29 4.82 -18.52 -16.81
C GLY A 29 3.83 -18.89 -15.68
N ARG A 30 3.60 -18.04 -14.70
CA ARG A 30 2.64 -18.24 -13.61
C ARG A 30 1.39 -17.41 -13.81
N LEU A 31 0.25 -17.93 -13.38
CA LEU A 31 -1.02 -17.19 -13.41
C LEU A 31 -0.96 -16.06 -12.38
N ARG A 32 -1.20 -14.83 -12.84
CA ARG A 32 -1.22 -13.62 -12.00
C ARG A 32 -2.62 -13.10 -11.81
N ARG A 33 -3.42 -13.11 -12.86
CA ARG A 33 -4.81 -12.65 -12.83
C ARG A 33 -5.70 -13.58 -13.62
N PHE A 34 -6.86 -13.86 -13.09
CA PHE A 34 -7.94 -14.59 -13.76
C PHE A 34 -9.21 -13.77 -13.69
N GLU A 35 -9.87 -13.63 -14.82
CA GLU A 35 -11.17 -12.97 -14.94
C GLU A 35 -12.14 -13.87 -15.64
N SER A 36 -13.39 -13.76 -15.24
CA SER A 36 -14.46 -14.56 -15.78
C SER A 36 -15.75 -13.76 -15.87
N TYR A 37 -16.36 -13.71 -17.06
CA TYR A 37 -17.64 -13.03 -17.28
C TYR A 37 -18.45 -13.64 -18.44
N PRO A 38 -19.78 -13.55 -18.42
CA PRO A 38 -20.54 -13.13 -17.25
C PRO A 38 -20.43 -14.16 -16.13
N TYR A 39 -20.21 -13.66 -14.91
CA TYR A 39 -20.24 -14.45 -13.70
C TYR A 39 -21.43 -14.02 -12.85
N SER A 40 -22.07 -14.92 -12.12
CA SER A 40 -23.21 -14.54 -11.28
C SER A 40 -22.99 -15.00 -9.86
N GLU A 41 -23.10 -14.07 -8.93
CA GLU A 41 -23.13 -14.35 -7.50
C GLU A 41 -24.40 -13.76 -6.90
N LYS A 42 -25.14 -14.54 -6.15
CA LYS A 42 -26.42 -14.14 -5.54
C LYS A 42 -27.44 -13.58 -6.58
N GLY A 43 -27.38 -14.07 -7.80
CA GLY A 43 -28.29 -13.65 -8.88
C GLY A 43 -27.91 -12.34 -9.59
N VAL A 44 -26.82 -11.70 -9.21
CA VAL A 44 -26.33 -10.48 -9.87
C VAL A 44 -25.25 -10.86 -10.87
N PRO A 45 -25.40 -10.50 -12.16
CA PRO A 45 -24.36 -10.75 -13.16
C PRO A 45 -23.21 -9.76 -12.98
N GLY A 46 -21.99 -10.24 -13.15
CA GLY A 46 -20.81 -9.41 -12.98
C GLY A 46 -19.55 -10.00 -13.57
N VAL A 47 -18.43 -9.33 -13.32
CA VAL A 47 -17.10 -9.79 -13.62
C VAL A 47 -16.44 -10.28 -12.33
N MET A 48 -16.01 -11.53 -12.34
CA MET A 48 -15.23 -12.10 -11.23
C MET A 48 -13.75 -12.00 -11.57
N THR A 49 -12.98 -11.44 -10.64
CA THR A 49 -11.52 -11.31 -10.74
C THR A 49 -10.85 -12.10 -9.61
N GLU A 50 -9.80 -12.82 -9.92
CA GLU A 50 -8.90 -13.43 -8.94
C GLU A 50 -7.47 -12.96 -9.23
N ILE A 51 -6.75 -12.51 -8.20
CA ILE A 51 -5.37 -12.06 -8.25
C ILE A 51 -4.47 -13.06 -7.52
N TYR A 52 -3.27 -13.28 -8.04
CA TYR A 52 -2.31 -14.28 -7.54
C TYR A 52 -0.93 -13.66 -7.30
N SER A 53 -0.26 -14.06 -6.21
CA SER A 53 1.13 -13.66 -5.90
C SER A 53 2.14 -14.24 -6.90
N GLU A 54 3.39 -13.81 -6.80
CA GLU A 54 4.50 -14.38 -7.60
C GLU A 54 4.69 -15.88 -7.37
N GLU A 55 4.42 -16.37 -6.17
CA GLU A 55 4.50 -17.80 -5.84
C GLU A 55 3.31 -18.58 -6.39
N GLY A 56 2.26 -17.90 -6.89
CA GLY A 56 1.05 -18.51 -7.43
C GLY A 56 -0.05 -18.74 -6.39
N ASN A 57 0.06 -18.13 -5.21
CA ASN A 57 -1.01 -18.16 -4.21
C ASN A 57 -2.08 -17.13 -4.54
N ARG A 58 -3.35 -17.49 -4.43
CA ARG A 58 -4.44 -16.53 -4.62
C ARG A 58 -4.46 -15.54 -3.46
N ILE A 59 -4.29 -14.25 -3.77
CA ILE A 59 -4.28 -13.17 -2.79
C ILE A 59 -5.61 -12.42 -2.69
N GLU A 60 -6.40 -12.41 -3.76
CA GLU A 60 -7.70 -11.77 -3.79
C GLU A 60 -8.70 -12.53 -4.66
N LYS A 61 -9.98 -12.38 -4.33
CA LYS A 61 -11.12 -12.65 -5.20
C LYS A 61 -12.13 -11.53 -5.03
N SER A 62 -12.47 -10.86 -6.10
CA SER A 62 -13.48 -9.79 -6.13
C SER A 62 -14.52 -10.05 -7.21
N MET A 63 -15.67 -9.42 -7.07
CA MET A 63 -16.73 -9.43 -8.06
C MET A 63 -17.30 -8.03 -8.22
N TYR A 64 -17.41 -7.58 -9.45
CA TYR A 64 -17.91 -6.27 -9.81
C TYR A 64 -19.19 -6.41 -10.63
N ASP A 65 -20.13 -5.50 -10.42
CA ASP A 65 -21.31 -5.37 -11.24
C ASP A 65 -20.90 -5.04 -12.67
N TYR A 66 -21.48 -5.76 -13.60
CA TYR A 66 -21.16 -5.72 -15.01
C TYR A 66 -21.46 -4.40 -15.72
N HIS A 67 -22.46 -3.64 -15.24
CA HIS A 67 -22.89 -2.40 -15.88
C HIS A 67 -22.35 -1.16 -15.16
N SER A 68 -22.30 -1.21 -13.85
CA SER A 68 -21.90 -0.05 -13.03
C SER A 68 -20.45 -0.09 -12.57
N GLY A 69 -19.73 -1.21 -12.76
CA GLY A 69 -18.40 -1.41 -12.18
C GLY A 69 -18.36 -1.52 -10.65
N ARG A 70 -19.51 -1.39 -9.97
CA ARG A 70 -19.59 -1.39 -8.51
C ARG A 70 -19.16 -2.73 -7.92
N MET A 71 -18.32 -2.70 -6.90
CA MET A 71 -17.90 -3.91 -6.21
C MET A 71 -19.07 -4.59 -5.50
N ILE A 72 -19.36 -5.85 -5.87
CA ILE A 72 -20.39 -6.69 -5.27
C ILE A 72 -19.86 -7.48 -4.08
N SER A 73 -18.67 -8.09 -4.25
CA SER A 73 -18.03 -8.88 -3.21
C SER A 73 -16.51 -8.75 -3.28
N LEU A 74 -15.87 -8.92 -2.12
CA LEU A 74 -14.42 -8.92 -1.98
C LEU A 74 -14.00 -9.97 -0.95
N ARG A 75 -12.95 -10.71 -1.27
CA ARG A 75 -12.27 -11.60 -0.32
C ARG A 75 -10.76 -11.51 -0.54
N MET A 76 -10.05 -11.04 0.46
CA MET A 76 -8.59 -11.02 0.48
C MET A 76 -8.04 -12.23 1.25
N TYR A 77 -6.96 -12.80 0.76
CA TYR A 77 -6.36 -14.03 1.30
C TYR A 77 -4.93 -13.80 1.82
N SER A 78 -4.27 -12.74 1.38
CA SER A 78 -2.86 -12.46 1.70
C SER A 78 -2.65 -11.48 2.86
N ASN A 79 -3.73 -10.99 3.47
CA ASN A 79 -3.61 -10.08 4.60
C ASN A 79 -3.20 -10.82 5.88
N THR A 80 -2.29 -10.23 6.61
CA THR A 80 -1.89 -10.67 7.95
C THR A 80 -2.36 -9.68 9.00
N GLY A 81 -2.79 -10.19 10.14
CA GLY A 81 -3.14 -9.34 11.29
C GLY A 81 -4.46 -8.54 11.18
N ALA A 82 -5.20 -8.68 10.08
CA ALA A 82 -6.42 -7.91 9.86
C ALA A 82 -7.51 -8.70 9.11
N ASP A 83 -8.76 -8.29 9.32
CA ASP A 83 -9.93 -8.74 8.58
C ASP A 83 -10.47 -7.61 7.72
N VAL A 84 -10.73 -7.90 6.44
CA VAL A 84 -11.23 -6.91 5.47
C VAL A 84 -12.69 -7.22 5.14
N LYS A 85 -13.54 -6.20 5.22
CA LYS A 85 -14.96 -6.28 4.91
C LYS A 85 -15.35 -5.21 3.91
N LYS A 86 -16.19 -5.59 2.95
CA LYS A 86 -16.84 -4.60 2.08
C LYS A 86 -17.78 -3.71 2.88
N LEU A 87 -17.80 -2.42 2.54
CA LEU A 87 -18.78 -1.45 3.00
C LEU A 87 -19.69 -1.00 1.85
N GLU A 88 -20.89 -0.57 2.21
CA GLU A 88 -21.72 0.22 1.31
C GLU A 88 -21.31 1.71 1.40
N PHE A 89 -21.52 2.47 0.32
CA PHE A 89 -21.13 3.89 0.26
C PHE A 89 -21.64 4.74 1.42
N ALA A 90 -22.90 4.55 1.81
CA ALA A 90 -23.50 5.26 2.93
C ALA A 90 -22.80 4.94 4.27
N GLU A 91 -22.40 3.70 4.50
CA GLU A 91 -21.66 3.30 5.69
C GLU A 91 -20.27 3.93 5.70
N TYR A 92 -19.56 3.89 4.56
CA TYR A 92 -18.26 4.52 4.38
C TYR A 92 -18.31 6.02 4.70
N THR A 93 -19.26 6.75 4.09
CA THR A 93 -19.42 8.19 4.28
C THR A 93 -19.71 8.55 5.73
N ASN A 94 -20.56 7.79 6.40
CA ASN A 94 -20.86 7.99 7.82
C ASN A 94 -19.63 7.74 8.70
N MET A 95 -18.88 6.66 8.45
CA MET A 95 -17.65 6.36 9.17
C MET A 95 -16.56 7.40 8.94
N LYS A 96 -16.42 7.91 7.69
CA LYS A 96 -15.44 8.94 7.35
C LYS A 96 -15.68 10.24 8.10
N ALA A 97 -16.92 10.59 8.38
CA ALA A 97 -17.27 11.76 9.19
C ALA A 97 -16.76 11.67 10.65
N ASP A 98 -16.64 10.45 11.19
CA ASP A 98 -16.14 10.16 12.53
C ASP A 98 -14.63 9.85 12.56
N SER A 99 -13.87 10.32 11.59
CA SER A 99 -12.45 10.04 11.45
C SER A 99 -11.63 10.50 12.66
N CYS A 100 -10.64 9.70 13.02
CA CYS A 100 -9.72 10.02 14.13
C CYS A 100 -8.25 10.19 13.66
N ASN A 101 -8.05 10.47 12.38
CA ASN A 101 -6.72 10.71 11.83
C ASN A 101 -6.02 11.85 12.54
N LYS A 102 -4.74 11.63 12.86
CA LYS A 102 -3.83 12.68 13.34
C LYS A 102 -2.69 12.86 12.36
N GLN A 103 -2.25 14.09 12.26
CA GLN A 103 -1.10 14.46 11.43
C GLN A 103 0.16 14.64 12.30
N LEU A 104 1.30 14.63 11.65
CA LEU A 104 2.56 15.03 12.25
C LEU A 104 2.55 16.53 12.57
N ASP A 105 3.09 16.91 13.72
CA ASP A 105 3.45 18.30 13.98
C ASP A 105 4.84 18.61 13.40
N SER A 106 5.15 19.88 13.25
CA SER A 106 6.42 20.31 12.65
C SER A 106 7.66 19.92 13.46
N GLY A 107 7.51 19.42 14.68
CA GLY A 107 8.62 19.10 15.58
C GLY A 107 9.54 20.27 15.90
N LYS A 108 9.04 21.51 15.88
CA LYS A 108 9.83 22.72 16.08
C LYS A 108 10.67 22.65 17.37
N GLY A 109 11.98 22.89 17.23
CA GLY A 109 12.94 22.80 18.33
C GLY A 109 13.41 21.38 18.67
N ARG A 110 12.91 20.36 17.99
CA ARG A 110 13.32 18.95 18.15
C ARG A 110 14.37 18.51 17.15
N TYR A 111 14.65 19.33 16.17
CA TYR A 111 15.69 19.07 15.18
C TYR A 111 16.42 20.36 14.79
N THR A 112 17.58 20.20 14.20
CA THR A 112 18.31 21.24 13.48
C THR A 112 18.72 20.69 12.12
N ASP A 113 18.48 21.46 11.09
CA ASP A 113 18.84 21.13 9.72
C ASP A 113 19.81 22.17 9.18
N ASN A 114 20.90 21.71 8.57
CA ASN A 114 21.85 22.53 7.83
C ASN A 114 22.38 21.78 6.61
N GLN A 115 23.19 22.42 5.78
CA GLN A 115 23.67 21.82 4.53
C GLN A 115 24.37 20.47 4.71
N ASN A 116 25.03 20.25 5.83
CA ASN A 116 25.90 19.08 6.06
C ASN A 116 25.20 17.99 6.86
N LYS A 117 24.17 18.31 7.62
CA LYS A 117 23.52 17.33 8.49
C LYS A 117 22.13 17.76 8.93
N LEU A 118 21.28 16.75 9.14
CA LEU A 118 20.09 16.80 9.98
C LEU A 118 20.43 16.22 11.36
N SER A 119 20.12 16.94 12.43
CA SER A 119 20.27 16.46 13.80
C SER A 119 18.90 16.37 14.46
N VAL A 120 18.51 15.19 14.92
CA VAL A 120 17.23 14.95 15.59
C VAL A 120 17.48 14.74 17.07
N ARG A 121 16.82 15.55 17.91
CA ARG A 121 16.97 15.49 19.37
C ARG A 121 15.92 14.62 20.00
N TRP A 122 16.34 13.78 20.91
CA TRP A 122 15.49 12.94 21.72
C TRP A 122 15.82 13.11 23.21
N LYS A 123 15.04 12.53 24.12
CA LYS A 123 15.14 12.80 25.58
C LYS A 123 16.53 12.63 26.19
N LYS A 124 17.35 11.77 25.62
CA LYS A 124 18.68 11.42 26.21
C LYS A 124 19.85 11.75 25.28
N GLY A 125 19.64 12.33 24.12
CA GLY A 125 20.71 12.59 23.18
C GLY A 125 20.26 13.23 21.84
N GLU A 126 21.12 13.08 20.87
CA GLU A 126 20.94 13.60 19.51
C GLU A 126 21.40 12.55 18.51
N LEU A 127 20.62 12.32 17.47
CA LEU A 127 20.98 11.53 16.30
C LEU A 127 21.45 12.49 15.21
N ALA A 128 22.68 12.30 14.74
CA ALA A 128 23.22 13.05 13.61
C ALA A 128 23.12 12.22 12.33
N LEU A 129 22.52 12.79 11.30
CA LEU A 129 22.31 12.23 9.98
C LEU A 129 23.06 13.10 8.97
N LEU A 130 24.09 12.57 8.33
CA LEU A 130 24.99 13.36 7.50
C LEU A 130 24.49 13.43 6.06
N ASN A 131 24.46 14.64 5.52
CA ASN A 131 24.23 14.87 4.10
C ASN A 131 25.54 14.69 3.34
N SER A 132 25.50 14.05 2.17
CA SER A 132 26.69 13.94 1.33
C SER A 132 27.02 15.28 0.65
N PRO A 133 28.29 15.51 0.26
CA PRO A 133 28.67 16.66 -0.54
C PRO A 133 28.29 16.53 -2.02
N ALA A 134 27.89 15.35 -2.49
CA ALA A 134 27.53 15.08 -3.87
C ALA A 134 26.26 15.87 -4.26
N LYS A 135 26.11 16.14 -5.55
CA LYS A 135 24.90 16.77 -6.11
C LYS A 135 23.81 15.74 -6.30
N GLU A 136 22.57 16.20 -6.41
CA GLU A 136 21.37 15.37 -6.48
C GLU A 136 21.36 14.34 -7.62
N ASP A 137 22.05 14.65 -8.72
CA ASP A 137 22.18 13.82 -9.93
C ASP A 137 23.47 12.98 -9.96
N GLU A 138 24.24 12.97 -8.90
CA GLU A 138 25.51 12.25 -8.80
C GLU A 138 25.39 10.99 -7.91
N ASP A 139 26.11 9.93 -8.29
CA ASP A 139 26.32 8.78 -7.43
C ASP A 139 26.86 9.23 -6.06
N GLY A 140 26.26 8.68 -5.00
CA GLY A 140 26.65 9.04 -3.65
C GLY A 140 25.87 10.21 -3.06
N PHE A 141 24.92 10.80 -3.76
CA PHE A 141 24.02 11.78 -3.18
C PHE A 141 23.18 11.18 -2.07
N ILE A 142 23.18 11.80 -0.89
CA ILE A 142 22.26 11.54 0.22
C ILE A 142 21.93 12.87 0.88
N LYS A 143 20.64 13.11 1.04
CA LYS A 143 20.12 14.24 1.80
C LYS A 143 18.99 13.79 2.71
N TRP A 144 19.11 14.16 3.99
CA TRP A 144 18.13 13.86 5.02
C TRP A 144 17.13 14.99 5.20
N TYR A 145 15.88 14.63 5.46
CA TYR A 145 14.74 15.51 5.68
C TYR A 145 14.01 15.10 6.95
N TYR A 146 13.55 16.08 7.70
CA TYR A 146 12.71 15.85 8.87
C TYR A 146 11.24 16.02 8.50
N ASP A 147 10.44 14.98 8.64
CA ASP A 147 9.04 14.95 8.23
C ASP A 147 8.10 15.46 9.31
N GLY A 148 8.46 15.24 10.60
CA GLY A 148 7.66 15.72 11.71
C GLY A 148 7.78 14.90 12.97
N TYR A 149 6.95 15.27 13.95
CA TYR A 149 6.88 14.66 15.27
C TYR A 149 5.44 14.29 15.61
N GLN A 150 5.25 13.09 16.13
CA GLN A 150 3.99 12.67 16.69
C GLN A 150 4.07 12.71 18.22
N SER A 151 3.50 13.76 18.82
CA SER A 151 3.66 14.10 20.24
C SER A 151 3.01 13.08 21.18
N ASP A 152 1.88 12.49 20.79
CA ASP A 152 1.16 11.54 21.63
C ASP A 152 1.93 10.25 21.84
N TYR A 153 2.81 9.89 20.88
CA TYR A 153 3.57 8.65 20.89
C TYR A 153 5.08 8.87 21.09
N GLY A 154 5.53 10.13 21.06
CA GLY A 154 6.94 10.44 21.17
C GLY A 154 7.76 9.90 20.01
N LEU A 155 7.31 10.13 18.77
CA LEU A 155 7.92 9.61 17.56
C LEU A 155 8.38 10.73 16.64
N HIS A 156 9.64 10.65 16.21
CA HIS A 156 10.21 11.48 15.15
C HIS A 156 10.17 10.71 13.84
N PHE A 157 9.79 11.39 12.76
CA PHE A 157 9.77 10.86 11.40
C PHE A 157 10.73 11.65 10.52
N PHE A 158 11.51 10.94 9.74
CA PHE A 158 12.48 11.52 8.82
C PHE A 158 12.78 10.53 7.69
N HIS A 159 13.23 11.05 6.58
CA HIS A 159 13.63 10.24 5.44
C HIS A 159 14.93 10.75 4.80
N TYR A 160 15.55 9.93 3.98
CA TYR A 160 16.56 10.40 3.06
C TYR A 160 16.11 10.23 1.62
N SER A 161 16.59 11.14 0.77
CA SER A 161 16.60 10.99 -0.68
C SER A 161 18.04 10.82 -1.14
N GLY A 162 18.29 9.83 -1.98
CA GLY A 162 19.58 9.55 -2.59
C GLY A 162 19.44 9.39 -4.10
N PHE A 163 20.57 9.25 -4.80
CA PHE A 163 20.55 8.87 -6.21
C PHE A 163 19.97 7.46 -6.34
N GLU A 164 18.84 7.33 -7.02
CA GLU A 164 18.08 6.07 -7.20
C GLU A 164 17.78 5.32 -5.89
N SER A 165 17.76 6.03 -4.74
CA SER A 165 17.52 5.42 -3.44
C SER A 165 16.79 6.36 -2.49
N TRP A 166 16.01 5.81 -1.58
CA TRP A 166 15.33 6.53 -0.51
C TRP A 166 15.07 5.58 0.67
N GLY A 167 14.83 6.15 1.83
CA GLY A 167 14.44 5.38 3.00
C GLY A 167 13.72 6.25 4.03
N TYR A 168 12.71 5.68 4.65
CA TYR A 168 11.90 6.32 5.67
C TYR A 168 12.14 5.70 7.03
N PHE A 169 12.26 6.56 8.06
CA PHE A 169 12.64 6.13 9.39
C PHE A 169 11.75 6.78 10.45
N VAL A 170 11.53 6.01 11.50
CA VAL A 170 10.91 6.49 12.74
C VAL A 170 11.86 6.29 13.90
N MET A 171 12.00 7.31 14.75
CA MET A 171 12.83 7.25 15.97
C MET A 171 11.98 7.47 17.20
N SER A 172 12.19 6.63 18.20
CA SER A 172 11.56 6.80 19.51
C SER A 172 12.23 7.93 20.30
N ASP A 173 11.45 8.91 20.75
CA ASP A 173 11.90 9.98 21.67
C ASP A 173 12.28 9.45 23.07
N VAL A 174 11.87 8.23 23.40
CA VAL A 174 12.13 7.60 24.70
C VAL A 174 13.46 6.85 24.69
N THR A 175 13.69 6.01 23.70
CA THR A 175 14.84 5.10 23.63
C THR A 175 15.95 5.62 22.72
N GLY A 176 15.62 6.43 21.71
CA GLY A 176 16.53 6.82 20.63
C GLY A 176 16.70 5.71 19.57
N GLU A 177 16.00 4.58 19.71
CA GLU A 177 16.00 3.53 18.72
C GLU A 177 15.35 4.01 17.43
N VAL A 178 15.92 3.60 16.32
CA VAL A 178 15.49 3.97 14.97
C VAL A 178 15.06 2.72 14.23
N TYR A 179 13.96 2.83 13.52
CA TYR A 179 13.41 1.75 12.72
C TYR A 179 13.15 2.25 11.30
N GLU A 180 13.60 1.49 10.33
CA GLU A 180 13.22 1.72 8.94
C GLU A 180 11.81 1.18 8.70
N TYR A 181 11.01 1.96 8.01
CA TYR A 181 9.73 1.50 7.50
C TYR A 181 9.63 1.86 6.02
N ARG A 182 8.95 1.03 5.26
CA ARG A 182 8.75 1.28 3.85
C ARG A 182 7.52 2.15 3.67
N SER A 183 7.67 3.30 3.04
CA SER A 183 6.57 4.20 2.74
C SER A 183 6.92 5.08 1.56
N ILE A 184 5.88 5.61 0.93
CA ILE A 184 5.99 6.71 -0.03
C ILE A 184 5.29 7.97 0.48
N ASP A 185 4.43 7.80 1.50
CA ASP A 185 3.58 8.86 2.03
C ASP A 185 3.79 9.08 3.52
N THR A 186 3.27 10.23 4.00
CA THR A 186 3.24 10.55 5.42
C THR A 186 2.39 9.53 6.18
N PRO A 187 2.90 8.97 7.30
CA PRO A 187 2.15 8.02 8.11
C PRO A 187 0.82 8.60 8.61
N LEU A 188 -0.22 7.77 8.60
CA LEU A 188 -1.54 8.10 9.14
C LEU A 188 -1.70 7.51 10.54
N PHE A 189 -1.89 8.36 11.53
CA PHE A 189 -1.97 7.95 12.94
C PHE A 189 -3.41 7.76 13.40
N CYS A 190 -3.64 6.69 14.15
CA CYS A 190 -4.85 6.51 14.93
C CYS A 190 -4.75 7.29 16.25
N GLY A 191 -5.77 8.08 16.55
CA GLY A 191 -5.73 9.09 17.62
C GLY A 191 -5.36 8.66 19.04
N LYS A 192 -5.42 7.37 19.42
CA LYS A 192 -5.21 6.95 20.82
C LYS A 192 -4.46 5.63 21.01
N SER A 193 -4.29 4.83 19.97
CA SER A 193 -3.87 3.42 20.11
C SER A 193 -2.38 3.16 19.91
N GLY A 194 -1.58 4.17 19.59
CA GLY A 194 -0.17 3.98 19.23
C GLY A 194 0.03 3.31 17.87
N LEU A 195 -1.02 3.24 17.08
CA LEU A 195 -1.00 2.66 15.74
C LEU A 195 -0.78 3.73 14.68
N PHE A 196 -0.03 3.37 13.67
CA PHE A 196 0.04 4.16 12.44
C PHE A 196 0.10 3.24 11.22
N LEU A 197 -0.44 3.76 10.14
CA LEU A 197 -0.53 3.09 8.85
C LEU A 197 0.41 3.79 7.87
N VAL A 198 1.07 3.01 7.05
CA VAL A 198 1.88 3.47 5.92
C VAL A 198 1.53 2.69 4.66
N VAL A 199 1.73 3.32 3.52
CA VAL A 199 1.67 2.68 2.22
C VAL A 199 3.09 2.32 1.82
N ASP A 200 3.35 1.01 1.68
CA ASP A 200 4.63 0.46 1.22
C ASP A 200 4.54 0.27 -0.29
N GLU A 201 5.10 1.18 -1.04
CA GLU A 201 5.30 0.99 -2.47
C GLU A 201 6.78 0.67 -2.73
N ASN A 202 7.00 -0.40 -3.44
CA ASN A 202 8.31 -0.70 -3.98
C ASN A 202 8.21 -0.66 -5.50
N PRO A 203 8.78 0.36 -6.17
CA PRO A 203 8.68 0.50 -7.61
C PRO A 203 9.34 -0.65 -8.39
N TYR A 204 10.13 -1.48 -7.70
CA TYR A 204 10.78 -2.66 -8.30
C TYR A 204 10.05 -3.98 -7.96
N LYS A 205 8.95 -3.92 -7.22
CA LYS A 205 8.14 -5.09 -6.87
C LYS A 205 6.71 -4.90 -7.36
N GLU A 206 6.16 -5.98 -7.86
CA GLU A 206 4.77 -6.05 -8.34
C GLU A 206 3.73 -6.03 -7.19
N GLU A 207 4.16 -5.92 -5.93
CA GLU A 207 3.28 -5.98 -4.77
C GLU A 207 3.45 -4.73 -3.90
N CYS A 208 2.35 -4.02 -3.69
CA CYS A 208 2.26 -2.91 -2.75
C CYS A 208 1.52 -3.35 -1.50
N TYR A 209 1.96 -2.87 -0.35
CA TYR A 209 1.35 -3.22 0.93
C TYR A 209 0.91 -1.99 1.69
N VAL A 210 -0.22 -2.12 2.38
CA VAL A 210 -0.57 -1.25 3.49
C VAL A 210 -0.10 -1.94 4.75
N ARG A 211 0.84 -1.31 5.46
CA ARG A 211 1.40 -1.83 6.71
C ARG A 211 0.91 -1.03 7.89
N VAL A 212 0.60 -1.73 8.96
CA VAL A 212 0.21 -1.10 10.22
C VAL A 212 1.25 -1.42 11.27
N TYR A 213 1.77 -0.39 11.88
CA TYR A 213 2.74 -0.47 12.94
C TYR A 213 2.15 -0.04 14.28
N LYS A 214 2.70 -0.58 15.35
CA LYS A 214 2.35 -0.25 16.72
C LYS A 214 3.58 0.15 17.52
N MET A 215 3.49 1.28 18.21
CA MET A 215 4.47 1.62 19.24
C MET A 215 4.20 0.81 20.50
N LEU A 216 5.18 0.03 20.92
CA LEU A 216 5.15 -0.73 22.17
C LEU A 216 5.50 0.18 23.35
N PRO A 217 5.09 -0.17 24.59
CA PRO A 217 5.30 0.69 25.78
C PRO A 217 6.75 1.06 26.04
N GLU A 218 7.71 0.21 25.66
CA GLU A 218 9.13 0.46 25.84
C GLU A 218 9.73 1.35 24.76
N GLY A 219 8.91 1.93 23.86
CA GLY A 219 9.38 2.77 22.75
C GLY A 219 9.98 1.97 21.59
N ARG A 220 9.62 0.69 21.48
CA ARG A 220 9.99 -0.19 20.39
C ARG A 220 8.84 -0.30 19.38
N LEU A 221 9.14 -0.62 18.12
CA LEU A 221 8.18 -0.69 17.05
C LEU A 221 7.91 -2.15 16.66
N ALA A 222 6.63 -2.47 16.41
CA ALA A 222 6.21 -3.76 15.89
C ALA A 222 5.27 -3.59 14.70
N GLU A 223 5.41 -4.46 13.70
CA GLU A 223 4.42 -4.59 12.63
C GLU A 223 3.26 -5.46 13.12
N VAL A 224 2.04 -4.95 13.02
CA VAL A 224 0.83 -5.65 13.49
C VAL A 224 -0.04 -6.16 12.36
N ALA A 225 0.05 -5.55 11.19
CA ALA A 225 -0.68 -6.02 10.01
C ALA A 225 0.03 -5.63 8.72
N ALA A 226 -0.10 -6.46 7.71
CA ALA A 226 0.25 -6.16 6.34
C ALA A 226 -0.90 -6.61 5.43
N LEU A 227 -1.38 -5.71 4.59
CA LEU A 227 -2.42 -5.97 3.60
C LEU A 227 -1.83 -5.74 2.23
N ASN A 228 -2.08 -6.67 1.32
CA ASN A 228 -1.78 -6.41 -0.07
C ASN A 228 -2.73 -5.32 -0.58
N ARG A 229 -2.15 -4.22 -1.05
CA ARG A 229 -2.91 -3.08 -1.59
C ARG A 229 -3.41 -3.36 -3.01
N GLY A 230 -2.80 -4.31 -3.71
CA GLY A 230 -2.80 -4.36 -5.16
C GLY A 230 -1.68 -3.46 -5.70
N GLY A 231 -1.48 -3.41 -6.95
CA GLY A 231 -0.44 -2.58 -7.55
C GLY A 231 0.73 -3.35 -8.14
N GLY A 232 1.47 -2.67 -8.95
CA GLY A 232 2.42 -3.15 -9.93
C GLY A 232 1.88 -2.86 -11.31
N ASP A 233 2.71 -2.61 -12.28
CA ASP A 233 2.38 -2.13 -13.63
C ASP A 233 1.27 -2.90 -14.38
N TYR A 234 0.68 -3.92 -13.77
CA TYR A 234 -0.27 -4.84 -14.40
C TYR A 234 -1.57 -5.14 -13.63
N PHE A 235 -1.74 -4.66 -12.35
CA PHE A 235 -2.85 -5.13 -11.52
C PHE A 235 -3.38 -4.04 -10.57
N GLU A 236 -4.14 -3.13 -11.08
CA GLU A 236 -4.51 -1.93 -10.35
C GLU A 236 -5.92 -1.97 -9.78
N VAL A 237 -6.03 -2.61 -8.65
CA VAL A 237 -7.13 -2.33 -7.74
C VAL A 237 -6.52 -1.81 -6.45
N ASP A 238 -6.31 -0.53 -6.42
CA ASP A 238 -5.63 0.13 -5.32
C ASP A 238 -6.55 0.41 -4.13
N LEU A 239 -6.06 0.08 -2.93
CA LEU A 239 -6.61 0.66 -1.72
C LEU A 239 -6.04 2.07 -1.55
N ASP A 240 -6.91 3.05 -1.37
CA ASP A 240 -6.56 4.46 -1.25
C ASP A 240 -7.48 5.18 -0.24
N ASP A 241 -7.21 6.47 0.03
CA ASP A 241 -8.02 7.33 0.91
C ASP A 241 -8.27 6.70 2.30
N PHE A 242 -7.17 6.28 2.95
CA PHE A 242 -7.21 5.62 4.25
C PHE A 242 -7.64 6.57 5.35
N VAL A 243 -8.58 6.13 6.17
CA VAL A 243 -9.11 6.91 7.30
C VAL A 243 -9.30 6.02 8.53
N TRP A 244 -8.67 6.36 9.65
CA TRP A 244 -8.92 5.69 10.91
C TRP A 244 -10.31 6.02 11.45
N VAL A 245 -11.09 4.99 11.81
CA VAL A 245 -12.47 5.11 12.28
C VAL A 245 -12.68 4.50 13.67
N GLY A 246 -11.62 4.30 14.41
CA GLY A 246 -11.63 3.73 15.75
C GLY A 246 -10.22 3.44 16.23
N GLU A 247 -10.09 2.74 17.35
CA GLU A 247 -8.77 2.45 17.96
C GLU A 247 -8.00 1.34 17.21
N SER A 248 -8.68 0.54 16.39
CA SER A 248 -8.10 -0.61 15.70
C SER A 248 -8.74 -0.89 14.35
N SER A 249 -9.41 0.09 13.76
CA SER A 249 -10.06 -0.06 12.46
C SER A 249 -9.81 1.15 11.58
N PHE A 250 -9.69 0.92 10.29
CA PHE A 250 -9.68 1.98 9.29
C PHE A 250 -10.55 1.61 8.09
N ILE A 251 -10.91 2.59 7.32
CA ILE A 251 -11.62 2.44 6.05
C ILE A 251 -10.75 2.92 4.91
N ALA A 252 -11.01 2.41 3.73
CA ALA A 252 -10.34 2.81 2.51
C ALA A 252 -11.29 2.69 1.31
N ASN A 253 -10.98 3.42 0.26
CA ASN A 253 -11.53 3.21 -1.05
C ASN A 253 -10.78 2.08 -1.75
N LYS A 254 -11.48 1.32 -2.57
CA LYS A 254 -10.89 0.40 -3.51
C LYS A 254 -11.19 0.92 -4.92
N LYS A 255 -10.23 1.59 -5.51
CA LYS A 255 -10.32 2.12 -6.87
C LYS A 255 -9.98 1.04 -7.87
N THR A 256 -10.69 1.03 -8.98
CA THR A 256 -10.29 0.36 -10.20
C THR A 256 -10.11 1.47 -11.22
N SER A 257 -8.93 1.69 -11.76
CA SER A 257 -8.77 2.73 -12.75
C SER A 257 -9.39 2.31 -14.08
N GLU A 258 -10.00 3.26 -14.77
CA GLU A 258 -10.62 3.01 -16.08
C GLU A 258 -9.54 2.69 -17.12
N ASP A 259 -8.40 3.35 -17.05
CA ASP A 259 -7.27 3.15 -17.96
C ASP A 259 -6.65 1.76 -17.80
N GLU A 260 -6.61 1.23 -16.60
CA GLU A 260 -6.03 -0.03 -16.22
C GLU A 260 -6.87 -1.24 -16.63
N LEU A 261 -8.17 -1.17 -16.39
CA LEU A 261 -9.10 -2.18 -16.93
C LEU A 261 -9.07 -2.21 -18.46
N GLN A 262 -8.76 -1.08 -19.09
CA GLN A 262 -8.68 -0.98 -20.55
C GLN A 262 -7.35 -1.46 -21.12
N CYS A 263 -6.20 -1.15 -20.49
CA CYS A 263 -4.89 -1.52 -20.99
C CYS A 263 -4.52 -2.98 -20.74
N ASP A 264 -4.80 -3.50 -19.55
CA ASP A 264 -4.45 -4.87 -19.17
C ASP A 264 -5.28 -5.94 -19.88
N PHE A 265 -6.52 -5.63 -20.18
CA PHE A 265 -7.37 -6.56 -20.91
C PHE A 265 -6.81 -6.92 -22.29
N TYR A 266 -6.00 -6.06 -22.87
CA TYR A 266 -5.66 -6.17 -24.28
C TYR A 266 -4.17 -6.26 -24.61
N GLY A 267 -3.26 -6.14 -23.64
CA GLY A 267 -1.85 -6.29 -23.90
C GLY A 267 -1.38 -5.45 -25.10
N GLY A 268 -1.71 -4.15 -25.10
CA GLY A 268 -1.41 -3.25 -26.21
C GLY A 268 -2.45 -3.26 -27.34
N CYS A 269 -3.71 -3.53 -27.05
CA CYS A 269 -4.80 -3.45 -28.05
C CYS A 269 -4.98 -2.03 -28.56
N SER A 270 -5.25 -1.95 -29.85
CA SER A 270 -5.61 -0.73 -30.56
C SER A 270 -6.99 -0.20 -30.08
N ASP A 271 -7.23 1.10 -30.28
CA ASP A 271 -8.53 1.78 -30.00
C ASP A 271 -9.77 1.03 -30.49
N SER A 272 -9.63 0.17 -31.50
CA SER A 272 -10.72 -0.64 -32.03
C SER A 272 -11.24 -1.70 -31.05
N CYS A 273 -10.40 -2.24 -30.19
CA CYS A 273 -10.80 -3.22 -29.17
C CYS A 273 -11.60 -2.56 -28.05
N LEU A 274 -11.20 -1.34 -27.66
CA LEU A 274 -11.90 -0.53 -26.67
C LEU A 274 -13.33 -0.16 -27.14
N GLU A 275 -13.48 0.16 -28.42
CA GLU A 275 -14.78 0.46 -29.01
C GLU A 275 -15.70 -0.77 -29.05
N GLU A 276 -15.15 -1.94 -29.31
CA GLU A 276 -15.91 -3.20 -29.29
C GLU A 276 -16.37 -3.55 -27.87
N TYR A 277 -15.55 -3.25 -26.87
CA TYR A 277 -15.85 -3.44 -25.47
C TYR A 277 -16.96 -2.52 -24.98
N ARG A 278 -16.89 -1.22 -25.34
CA ARG A 278 -17.95 -0.24 -25.07
C ARG A 278 -19.28 -0.62 -25.76
N LYS A 279 -19.21 -1.13 -26.99
CA LYS A 279 -20.39 -1.61 -27.73
C LYS A 279 -21.03 -2.85 -27.11
N CYS A 280 -20.24 -3.69 -26.44
CA CYS A 280 -20.74 -4.86 -25.74
C CYS A 280 -21.32 -4.54 -24.35
N GLY A 281 -21.27 -3.28 -23.91
CA GLY A 281 -21.77 -2.84 -22.60
C GLY A 281 -20.91 -3.30 -21.41
N TYR A 282 -19.65 -3.60 -21.65
CA TYR A 282 -18.71 -3.95 -20.61
C TYR A 282 -18.17 -2.69 -19.95
N LEU A 283 -18.32 -2.60 -18.65
CA LEU A 283 -17.77 -1.62 -17.72
C LEU A 283 -17.76 -0.16 -18.21
N GLN A 284 -18.82 0.57 -17.96
CA GLN A 284 -18.72 2.00 -17.67
C GLN A 284 -18.36 2.14 -16.20
N ILE A 285 -17.09 2.42 -15.90
CA ILE A 285 -16.66 2.72 -14.54
C ILE A 285 -16.92 4.20 -14.32
N ASP A 286 -17.89 4.47 -13.48
CA ASP A 286 -18.17 5.80 -12.98
C ASP A 286 -17.38 6.00 -11.68
N GLU A 287 -16.95 7.22 -11.34
CA GLU A 287 -16.30 7.52 -10.05
C GLU A 287 -17.11 7.01 -8.85
N ASP A 288 -18.44 6.90 -9.00
CA ASP A 288 -19.35 6.29 -8.03
C ASP A 288 -19.28 4.75 -7.94
N SER A 289 -18.54 4.09 -8.84
CA SER A 289 -18.43 2.63 -8.90
C SER A 289 -17.35 2.03 -8.00
N TRP A 290 -16.67 2.87 -7.23
CA TRP A 290 -15.61 2.45 -6.32
C TRP A 290 -16.13 1.48 -5.25
N GLY A 291 -15.29 0.53 -4.90
CA GLY A 291 -15.53 -0.31 -3.72
C GLY A 291 -15.07 0.41 -2.47
N TYR A 292 -15.74 0.14 -1.35
CA TYR A 292 -15.38 0.66 -0.03
C TYR A 292 -15.12 -0.51 0.88
N VAL A 293 -14.07 -0.39 1.69
CA VAL A 293 -13.69 -1.46 2.62
C VAL A 293 -13.48 -0.92 4.02
N ARG A 294 -13.76 -1.77 4.99
CA ARG A 294 -13.34 -1.61 6.38
C ARG A 294 -12.32 -2.68 6.70
N VAL A 295 -11.26 -2.27 7.35
CA VAL A 295 -10.20 -3.12 7.86
C VAL A 295 -10.24 -3.09 9.37
N ASP A 296 -10.49 -4.24 9.99
CA ASP A 296 -10.47 -4.43 11.42
C ASP A 296 -9.18 -5.19 11.80
N LEU A 297 -8.30 -4.58 12.60
CA LEU A 297 -7.10 -5.25 13.11
C LEU A 297 -7.51 -6.31 14.13
N ARG A 298 -6.94 -7.52 13.98
CA ARG A 298 -7.28 -8.62 14.86
C ARG A 298 -6.68 -8.45 16.26
N PRO A 299 -7.39 -8.87 17.31
CA PRO A 299 -6.91 -8.75 18.69
C PRO A 299 -5.58 -9.47 18.95
N ASP A 300 -5.32 -10.60 18.30
CA ASP A 300 -4.06 -11.33 18.40
C ASP A 300 -2.90 -10.57 17.78
N ALA A 301 -3.12 -9.92 16.64
CA ALA A 301 -2.14 -9.07 15.98
C ALA A 301 -1.78 -7.83 16.83
N LEU A 302 -2.79 -7.21 17.46
CA LEU A 302 -2.59 -6.08 18.37
C LEU A 302 -1.80 -6.43 19.64
N GLN A 303 -1.72 -7.71 19.98
CA GLN A 303 -0.92 -8.22 21.10
C GLN A 303 0.48 -8.69 20.68
N THR A 304 0.85 -8.50 19.41
CA THR A 304 2.18 -8.90 18.93
C THR A 304 3.29 -8.26 19.76
N LYS A 305 4.33 -9.06 19.99
CA LYS A 305 5.59 -8.62 20.59
C LYS A 305 6.77 -8.75 19.63
N GLN A 306 6.47 -9.08 18.37
CA GLN A 306 7.50 -9.20 17.34
C GLN A 306 7.98 -7.80 16.97
N GLU A 307 9.13 -7.43 17.49
CA GLU A 307 9.76 -6.14 17.27
C GLU A 307 10.44 -6.10 15.91
N LEU A 308 10.45 -4.92 15.30
CA LEU A 308 11.32 -4.65 14.16
C LEU A 308 12.79 -4.56 14.62
N PRO A 309 13.73 -4.97 13.79
CA PRO A 309 15.15 -4.73 14.06
C PRO A 309 15.44 -3.22 14.06
N SER A 310 16.34 -2.80 14.95
CA SER A 310 16.85 -1.42 14.97
C SER A 310 17.69 -1.15 13.71
N SER A 311 17.49 0.00 13.10
CA SER A 311 18.23 0.47 11.92
C SER A 311 19.38 1.43 12.28
N LEU A 312 19.68 1.58 13.56
CA LEU A 312 20.71 2.52 14.02
C LEU A 312 22.11 2.18 13.49
N GLU A 313 22.43 0.89 13.38
CA GLU A 313 23.72 0.43 12.83
C GLU A 313 23.84 0.80 11.35
N ALA A 314 22.80 0.56 10.54
CA ALA A 314 22.77 0.92 9.13
C ALA A 314 22.95 2.45 8.92
N ILE A 315 22.31 3.26 9.76
CA ILE A 315 22.50 4.72 9.73
C ILE A 315 23.94 5.11 10.08
N ASN A 316 24.56 4.45 11.06
CA ASN A 316 25.95 4.72 11.41
C ASN A 316 26.92 4.33 10.28
N GLU A 317 26.67 3.24 9.59
CA GLU A 317 27.43 2.82 8.40
C GLU A 317 27.27 3.84 7.27
N MET A 318 26.05 4.31 7.01
CA MET A 318 25.77 5.36 6.01
C MET A 318 26.52 6.66 6.37
N ASN A 319 26.48 7.09 7.63
CA ASN A 319 27.22 8.25 8.09
C ASN A 319 28.74 8.09 7.94
N ALA A 320 29.27 6.88 8.18
CA ALA A 320 30.70 6.59 8.00
C ALA A 320 31.09 6.66 6.51
N TRP A 321 30.26 6.13 5.66
CA TRP A 321 30.46 6.20 4.22
C TRP A 321 30.42 7.65 3.70
N VAL A 322 29.44 8.47 4.11
CA VAL A 322 29.37 9.90 3.74
C VAL A 322 30.63 10.66 4.17
N LYS A 323 31.22 10.33 5.33
CA LYS A 323 32.49 10.94 5.77
C LYS A 323 33.70 10.55 4.92
N SER A 324 33.60 9.48 4.17
CA SER A 324 34.68 9.00 3.31
C SER A 324 34.64 9.60 1.90
N LEU A 325 33.53 10.24 1.52
CA LEU A 325 33.39 11.03 0.30
C LEU A 325 34.06 12.38 0.41
#